data_735261170cc66411cf2d6a26726a6adc
#
_entry.id   735261170cc66411cf2d6a26726a6adc
#
_cell.length_a   1.000
_cell.length_b   1.000
_cell.length_c   1.000
_cell.angle_alpha   90.00
_cell.angle_beta   90.00
_cell.angle_gamma   90.00
#
_symmetry.space_group_name_H-M   'P 1'
#
loop_
_entity.id
_entity.type
_entity.pdbx_description
1 polymer ?
#
loop_
_entity_poly.entity_id
_entity_poly.type
_entity_poly.pdbx_seq_one_letter_code
_entity_poly.pdbx_strand_id
1 'polypeptide(L)'
;MHTIFEKAHAFTDSLNALVNNAALQIAKPLIETTVEEWDAVMAANLRSVFLGVKLAHPLLKARGGAAIVNVSSVHAIQTSANIAAYAASKGGLLALTRAMAIELAPDNIRANAVLPGAVDTPMLRAGLGRGHLGGENMQDRLDNLARKTVNGRVGTPKEIANAIYFLADNEQSSFMTGQALVIDGGATARLSTE
;
A
#
# COMPACT_ATOMS: atom_id res chain seq x y z
N MET A 1 -13.92 -11.69 -6.49
CA MET A 1 -13.17 -10.79 -7.38
C MET A 1 -13.70 -10.82 -8.82
N HIS A 2 -13.95 -11.99 -9.44
CA HIS A 2 -14.56 -12.08 -10.77
C HIS A 2 -15.80 -11.20 -10.91
N THR A 3 -16.77 -11.31 -10.00
CA THR A 3 -18.03 -10.53 -10.03
C THR A 3 -17.81 -9.01 -10.04
N ILE A 4 -16.74 -8.48 -9.42
CA ILE A 4 -16.42 -7.06 -9.45
C ILE A 4 -16.00 -6.62 -10.86
N PHE A 5 -15.15 -7.41 -11.50
CA PHE A 5 -14.67 -7.07 -12.85
C PHE A 5 -15.69 -7.36 -13.93
N GLU A 6 -16.58 -8.35 -13.78
CA GLU A 6 -17.76 -8.53 -14.64
C GLU A 6 -18.66 -7.30 -14.61
N LYS A 7 -18.91 -6.73 -13.42
CA LYS A 7 -19.66 -5.47 -13.29
C LYS A 7 -18.90 -4.28 -13.88
N ALA A 8 -17.58 -4.20 -13.69
CA ALA A 8 -16.78 -3.15 -14.30
C ALA A 8 -16.83 -3.21 -15.82
N HIS A 9 -16.69 -4.40 -16.42
CA HIS A 9 -16.83 -4.60 -17.87
C HIS A 9 -18.24 -4.24 -18.40
N ALA A 10 -19.29 -4.47 -17.61
CA ALA A 10 -20.64 -4.07 -17.97
C ALA A 10 -20.87 -2.55 -17.87
N PHE A 11 -20.02 -1.85 -17.08
CA PHE A 11 -20.16 -0.42 -16.83
C PHE A 11 -19.30 0.45 -17.75
N THR A 12 -18.12 -0.04 -18.16
CA THR A 12 -17.15 0.73 -18.95
C THR A 12 -16.31 -0.16 -19.87
N ASP A 13 -15.89 0.39 -21.01
CA ASP A 13 -15.02 -0.27 -21.98
C ASP A 13 -13.52 -0.06 -21.69
N SER A 14 -13.17 0.82 -20.74
CA SER A 14 -11.78 1.09 -20.39
C SER A 14 -11.61 1.63 -18.96
N LEU A 15 -10.42 1.45 -18.39
CA LEU A 15 -10.03 1.98 -17.08
C LEU A 15 -8.80 2.88 -17.19
N ASN A 16 -8.87 4.07 -16.62
CA ASN A 16 -7.75 4.99 -16.52
C ASN A 16 -6.74 4.55 -15.45
N ALA A 17 -7.24 4.01 -14.34
CA ALA A 17 -6.38 3.57 -13.25
C ALA A 17 -7.00 2.41 -12.46
N LEU A 18 -6.13 1.56 -11.90
CA LEU A 18 -6.46 0.56 -10.90
C LEU A 18 -5.70 0.89 -9.60
N VAL A 19 -6.43 1.11 -8.51
CA VAL A 19 -5.83 1.36 -7.18
C VAL A 19 -6.03 0.13 -6.29
N ASN A 20 -4.94 -0.53 -5.94
CA ASN A 20 -4.93 -1.66 -5.03
C ASN A 20 -4.66 -1.17 -3.59
N ASN A 21 -5.72 -0.85 -2.86
CA ASN A 21 -5.64 -0.28 -1.51
C ASN A 21 -6.03 -1.25 -0.39
N ALA A 22 -6.86 -2.25 -0.67
CA ALA A 22 -7.32 -3.20 0.35
C ALA A 22 -6.14 -3.94 1.01
N ALA A 23 -6.17 -4.05 2.34
CA ALA A 23 -5.11 -4.72 3.08
C ALA A 23 -5.62 -5.33 4.39
N LEU A 24 -4.91 -6.37 4.84
CA LEU A 24 -5.06 -7.01 6.15
C LEU A 24 -3.75 -6.92 6.90
N GLN A 25 -3.80 -6.53 8.18
CA GLN A 25 -2.69 -6.57 9.10
C GLN A 25 -3.04 -7.45 10.30
N ILE A 26 -2.19 -8.43 10.59
CA ILE A 26 -2.24 -9.22 11.81
C ILE A 26 -0.95 -8.90 12.57
N ALA A 27 -1.08 -8.38 13.80
CA ALA A 27 0.05 -8.07 14.65
C ALA A 27 0.22 -9.17 15.69
N LYS A 28 1.30 -9.97 15.55
CA LYS A 28 1.60 -11.13 16.36
C LYS A 28 3.09 -11.47 16.26
N PRO A 29 3.74 -12.01 17.32
CA PRO A 29 5.11 -12.51 17.19
C PRO A 29 5.24 -13.52 16.03
N LEU A 30 6.37 -13.46 15.33
CA LEU A 30 6.60 -14.31 14.16
C LEU A 30 6.36 -15.81 14.45
N ILE A 31 6.89 -16.28 15.56
CA ILE A 31 6.80 -17.71 15.96
C ILE A 31 5.40 -18.13 16.42
N GLU A 32 4.53 -17.17 16.75
CA GLU A 32 3.15 -17.42 17.14
C GLU A 32 2.16 -17.23 15.98
N THR A 33 2.62 -16.68 14.85
CA THR A 33 1.80 -16.49 13.65
C THR A 33 1.51 -17.86 13.04
N THR A 34 0.21 -18.20 12.90
CA THR A 34 -0.17 -19.49 12.29
C THR A 34 -0.04 -19.42 10.77
N VAL A 35 0.00 -20.59 10.13
CA VAL A 35 0.05 -20.68 8.65
C VAL A 35 -1.20 -20.04 8.04
N GLU A 36 -2.35 -20.23 8.64
CA GLU A 36 -3.63 -19.68 8.18
C GLU A 36 -3.64 -18.14 8.27
N GLU A 37 -3.10 -17.57 9.36
CA GLU A 37 -2.95 -16.12 9.53
C GLU A 37 -1.98 -15.55 8.49
N TRP A 38 -0.85 -16.22 8.27
CA TRP A 38 0.11 -15.86 7.23
C TRP A 38 -0.54 -15.88 5.85
N ASP A 39 -1.21 -16.97 5.49
CA ASP A 39 -1.86 -17.15 4.19
C ASP A 39 -2.99 -16.13 3.98
N ALA A 40 -3.75 -15.80 5.02
CA ALA A 40 -4.77 -14.76 4.97
C ALA A 40 -4.18 -13.38 4.62
N VAL A 41 -3.05 -13.01 5.25
CA VAL A 41 -2.34 -11.74 4.97
C VAL A 41 -1.80 -11.74 3.54
N MET A 42 -1.13 -12.81 3.11
CA MET A 42 -0.60 -12.93 1.75
C MET A 42 -1.72 -12.93 0.70
N ALA A 43 -2.83 -13.59 0.98
CA ALA A 43 -3.99 -13.60 0.10
C ALA A 43 -4.61 -12.21 -0.06
N ALA A 44 -4.76 -11.48 1.07
CA ALA A 44 -5.38 -10.15 1.06
C ALA A 44 -4.47 -9.08 0.45
N ASN A 45 -3.15 -9.11 0.72
CA ASN A 45 -2.26 -8.00 0.40
C ASN A 45 -1.47 -8.19 -0.91
N LEU A 46 -1.28 -9.43 -1.36
CA LEU A 46 -0.43 -9.73 -2.51
C LEU A 46 -1.18 -10.50 -3.61
N ARG A 47 -1.78 -11.66 -3.28
CA ARG A 47 -2.51 -12.45 -4.26
C ARG A 47 -3.71 -11.70 -4.84
N SER A 48 -4.41 -10.91 -4.02
CA SER A 48 -5.54 -10.08 -4.47
C SER A 48 -5.11 -9.05 -5.52
N VAL A 49 -3.93 -8.45 -5.35
CA VAL A 49 -3.36 -7.46 -6.30
C VAL A 49 -3.04 -8.14 -7.62
N PHE A 50 -2.37 -9.29 -7.60
CA PHE A 50 -2.11 -10.08 -8.80
C PHE A 50 -3.41 -10.41 -9.56
N LEU A 51 -4.44 -10.90 -8.86
CA LEU A 51 -5.73 -11.22 -9.46
C LEU A 51 -6.44 -9.98 -9.99
N GLY A 52 -6.39 -8.87 -9.23
CA GLY A 52 -6.98 -7.59 -9.63
C GLY A 52 -6.38 -7.08 -10.94
N VAL A 53 -5.07 -7.07 -11.04
CA VAL A 53 -4.36 -6.65 -12.27
C VAL A 53 -4.67 -7.59 -13.43
N LYS A 54 -4.63 -8.90 -13.22
CA LYS A 54 -4.95 -9.90 -14.25
C LYS A 54 -6.36 -9.71 -14.83
N LEU A 55 -7.33 -9.42 -13.97
CA LEU A 55 -8.73 -9.24 -14.39
C LEU A 55 -9.01 -7.85 -14.98
N ALA A 56 -8.29 -6.81 -14.51
CA ALA A 56 -8.43 -5.45 -15.02
C ALA A 56 -7.64 -5.20 -16.32
N HIS A 57 -6.65 -6.04 -16.63
CA HIS A 57 -5.71 -5.83 -17.74
C HIS A 57 -6.40 -5.51 -19.08
N PRO A 58 -7.47 -6.20 -19.53
CA PRO A 58 -8.13 -5.86 -20.80
C PRO A 58 -8.68 -4.43 -20.81
N LEU A 59 -9.28 -3.97 -19.71
CA LEU A 59 -9.83 -2.61 -19.60
C LEU A 59 -8.72 -1.54 -19.50
N LEU A 60 -7.64 -1.83 -18.78
CA LEU A 60 -6.47 -0.94 -18.71
C LEU A 60 -5.80 -0.78 -20.07
N LYS A 61 -5.61 -1.90 -20.78
CA LYS A 61 -5.03 -1.90 -22.12
C LYS A 61 -5.90 -1.15 -23.14
N ALA A 62 -7.22 -1.34 -23.09
CA ALA A 62 -8.17 -0.66 -23.98
C ALA A 62 -8.11 0.88 -23.83
N ARG A 63 -7.67 1.42 -22.69
CA ARG A 63 -7.50 2.86 -22.45
C ARG A 63 -6.37 3.46 -23.29
N GLY A 64 -5.32 2.69 -23.65
CA GLY A 64 -4.16 3.20 -24.39
C GLY A 64 -3.27 4.16 -23.61
N GLY A 65 -3.22 3.99 -22.30
CA GLY A 65 -2.45 4.80 -21.36
C GLY A 65 -3.12 4.77 -19.99
N ALA A 66 -2.75 3.80 -19.17
CA ALA A 66 -3.36 3.57 -17.86
C ALA A 66 -2.31 3.50 -16.75
N ALA A 67 -2.76 3.55 -15.50
CA ALA A 67 -1.89 3.46 -14.33
C ALA A 67 -2.38 2.41 -13.32
N ILE A 68 -1.44 1.71 -12.71
CA ILE A 68 -1.66 0.86 -11.54
C ILE A 68 -0.97 1.54 -10.35
N VAL A 69 -1.71 1.76 -9.27
CA VAL A 69 -1.18 2.31 -8.03
C VAL A 69 -1.39 1.30 -6.90
N ASN A 70 -0.30 0.75 -6.40
CA ASN A 70 -0.30 -0.22 -5.32
C ASN A 70 -0.04 0.48 -3.97
N VAL A 71 -0.97 0.39 -3.02
CA VAL A 71 -0.76 0.93 -1.68
C VAL A 71 0.01 -0.09 -0.85
N SER A 72 1.35 0.12 -0.78
CA SER A 72 2.25 -0.67 0.05
C SER A 72 2.32 -0.10 1.47
N SER A 73 3.50 0.04 2.04
CA SER A 73 3.76 0.63 3.36
C SER A 73 5.25 0.89 3.52
N VAL A 74 5.64 1.79 4.42
CA VAL A 74 7.03 1.89 4.90
C VAL A 74 7.52 0.57 5.50
N HIS A 75 6.63 -0.29 5.99
CA HIS A 75 6.97 -1.64 6.46
C HIS A 75 7.54 -2.58 5.38
N ALA A 76 7.49 -2.17 4.12
CA ALA A 76 8.17 -2.87 3.03
C ALA A 76 9.69 -2.62 2.99
N ILE A 77 10.17 -1.55 3.63
CA ILE A 77 11.59 -1.12 3.62
C ILE A 77 12.17 -1.00 5.03
N GLN A 78 11.37 -0.59 6.01
CA GLN A 78 11.70 -0.56 7.43
C GLN A 78 10.51 -1.09 8.23
N THR A 79 10.71 -1.90 9.25
CA THR A 79 9.60 -2.53 9.94
C THR A 79 9.79 -2.55 11.45
N SER A 80 8.77 -2.97 12.17
CA SER A 80 8.76 -3.18 13.61
C SER A 80 8.47 -4.65 13.94
N ALA A 81 8.66 -5.02 15.21
CA ALA A 81 8.29 -6.36 15.68
C ALA A 81 6.78 -6.65 15.52
N ASN A 82 6.43 -7.91 15.52
CA ASN A 82 5.07 -8.45 15.56
C ASN A 82 4.20 -8.19 14.32
N ILE A 83 4.80 -7.89 13.16
CA ILE A 83 4.08 -7.68 11.90
C ILE A 83 4.78 -8.35 10.70
N ALA A 84 5.44 -9.50 10.92
CA ALA A 84 6.26 -10.15 9.90
C ALA A 84 5.50 -10.48 8.61
N ALA A 85 4.32 -11.08 8.69
CA ALA A 85 3.51 -11.41 7.52
C ALA A 85 3.11 -10.16 6.73
N TYR A 86 2.71 -9.09 7.42
CA TYR A 86 2.37 -7.82 6.80
C TYR A 86 3.59 -7.21 6.08
N ALA A 87 4.73 -7.12 6.75
CA ALA A 87 5.96 -6.58 6.16
C ALA A 87 6.40 -7.39 4.93
N ALA A 88 6.38 -8.73 5.02
CA ALA A 88 6.68 -9.60 3.90
C ALA A 88 5.73 -9.37 2.71
N SER A 89 4.42 -9.26 2.96
CA SER A 89 3.43 -9.00 1.92
C SER A 89 3.64 -7.64 1.24
N LYS A 90 3.99 -6.60 2.01
CA LYS A 90 4.21 -5.24 1.48
C LYS A 90 5.57 -5.13 0.76
N GLY A 91 6.60 -5.85 1.21
CA GLY A 91 7.87 -6.00 0.48
C GLY A 91 7.68 -6.76 -0.84
N GLY A 92 6.94 -7.88 -0.82
CA GLY A 92 6.54 -8.62 -2.02
C GLY A 92 5.76 -7.77 -3.02
N LEU A 93 4.90 -6.85 -2.52
CA LEU A 93 4.15 -5.93 -3.36
C LEU A 93 5.06 -4.93 -4.10
N LEU A 94 6.17 -4.48 -3.51
CA LEU A 94 7.16 -3.65 -4.21
C LEU A 94 7.85 -4.43 -5.34
N ALA A 95 8.23 -5.68 -5.09
CA ALA A 95 8.80 -6.53 -6.11
C ALA A 95 7.81 -6.77 -7.26
N LEU A 96 6.55 -7.08 -6.93
CA LEU A 96 5.47 -7.26 -7.91
C LEU A 96 5.20 -5.97 -8.69
N THR A 97 5.25 -4.80 -8.07
CA THR A 97 5.08 -3.50 -8.74
C THR A 97 6.14 -3.28 -9.81
N ARG A 98 7.42 -3.64 -9.53
CA ARG A 98 8.50 -3.53 -10.53
C ARG A 98 8.30 -4.51 -11.69
N ALA A 99 7.88 -5.74 -11.41
CA ALA A 99 7.56 -6.71 -12.46
C ALA A 99 6.41 -6.19 -13.36
N MET A 100 5.33 -5.70 -12.76
CA MET A 100 4.21 -5.08 -13.49
C MET A 100 4.67 -3.92 -14.37
N ALA A 101 5.55 -3.04 -13.87
CA ALA A 101 6.05 -1.90 -14.62
C ALA A 101 6.79 -2.32 -15.90
N ILE A 102 7.52 -3.44 -15.85
CA ILE A 102 8.26 -3.98 -16.98
C ILE A 102 7.32 -4.74 -17.95
N GLU A 103 6.52 -5.63 -17.39
CA GLU A 103 5.69 -6.55 -18.19
C GLU A 103 4.52 -5.86 -18.89
N LEU A 104 3.98 -4.78 -18.30
CA LEU A 104 2.81 -4.08 -18.83
C LEU A 104 3.17 -2.80 -19.62
N ALA A 105 4.45 -2.43 -19.68
CA ALA A 105 4.92 -1.29 -20.47
C ALA A 105 4.56 -1.38 -21.97
N PRO A 106 4.64 -2.56 -22.64
CA PRO A 106 4.20 -2.69 -24.05
C PRO A 106 2.74 -2.34 -24.27
N ASP A 107 1.90 -2.46 -23.24
CA ASP A 107 0.47 -2.09 -23.29
C ASP A 107 0.23 -0.64 -22.82
N ASN A 108 1.30 0.14 -22.66
CA ASN A 108 1.26 1.52 -22.19
C ASN A 108 0.61 1.68 -20.80
N ILE A 109 0.87 0.72 -19.90
CA ILE A 109 0.37 0.71 -18.52
C ILE A 109 1.55 0.94 -17.58
N ARG A 110 1.47 2.00 -16.76
CA ARG A 110 2.45 2.29 -15.71
C ARG A 110 2.05 1.59 -14.40
N ALA A 111 3.01 1.19 -13.59
CA ALA A 111 2.75 0.62 -12.26
C ALA A 111 3.71 1.24 -11.25
N ASN A 112 3.16 1.84 -10.19
CA ASN A 112 3.91 2.44 -9.09
C ASN A 112 3.32 2.05 -7.73
N ALA A 113 4.10 2.22 -6.67
CA ALA A 113 3.66 1.99 -5.31
C ALA A 113 3.70 3.28 -4.48
N VAL A 114 2.76 3.45 -3.55
CA VAL A 114 2.81 4.42 -2.47
C VAL A 114 3.15 3.70 -1.18
N LEU A 115 4.06 4.25 -0.39
CA LEU A 115 4.49 3.71 0.90
C LEU A 115 4.09 4.67 2.03
N PRO A 116 2.85 4.58 2.54
CA PRO A 116 2.44 5.39 3.68
C PRO A 116 3.21 5.00 4.94
N GLY A 117 3.55 6.03 5.74
CA GLY A 117 3.92 5.85 7.14
C GLY A 117 2.69 5.74 8.03
N ALA A 118 2.78 6.33 9.23
CA ALA A 118 1.64 6.42 10.15
C ALA A 118 0.58 7.39 9.62
N VAL A 119 -0.60 6.87 9.28
CA VAL A 119 -1.76 7.62 8.79
C VAL A 119 -2.95 7.32 9.69
N ASP A 120 -3.64 8.34 10.18
CA ASP A 120 -4.79 8.18 11.08
C ASP A 120 -5.97 7.50 10.36
N THR A 121 -6.07 6.21 10.57
CA THR A 121 -7.05 5.31 9.98
C THR A 121 -7.58 4.31 11.02
N PRO A 122 -8.74 3.68 10.79
CA PRO A 122 -9.20 2.60 11.65
C PRO A 122 -8.18 1.47 11.80
N MET A 123 -7.43 1.12 10.75
CA MET A 123 -6.38 0.10 10.80
C MET A 123 -5.24 0.50 11.75
N LEU A 124 -4.76 1.75 11.68
CA LEU A 124 -3.73 2.27 12.59
C LEU A 124 -4.21 2.20 14.03
N ARG A 125 -5.41 2.74 14.31
CA ARG A 125 -6.00 2.77 15.66
C ARG A 125 -6.18 1.36 16.23
N ALA A 126 -6.64 0.40 15.42
CA ALA A 126 -6.73 -1.01 15.82
C ALA A 126 -5.33 -1.60 16.11
N GLY A 127 -4.33 -1.27 15.30
CA GLY A 127 -2.93 -1.65 15.53
C GLY A 127 -2.38 -1.11 16.84
N LEU A 128 -2.61 0.18 17.14
CA LEU A 128 -2.19 0.83 18.39
C LEU A 128 -2.90 0.28 19.63
N GLY A 129 -4.13 -0.20 19.50
CA GLY A 129 -4.89 -0.85 20.58
C GLY A 129 -4.24 -2.11 21.14
N ARG A 130 -3.27 -2.71 20.44
CA ARG A 130 -2.59 -3.97 20.82
C ARG A 130 -1.40 -3.80 21.78
N GLY A 131 -1.13 -2.59 22.27
CA GLY A 131 -0.23 -2.37 23.42
C GLY A 131 1.28 -2.37 23.15
N HIS A 132 1.74 -2.36 21.92
CA HIS A 132 3.18 -2.32 21.57
C HIS A 132 3.81 -0.91 21.63
N LEU A 133 2.99 0.13 21.76
CA LEU A 133 3.42 1.50 22.03
C LEU A 133 2.92 1.94 23.40
N GLY A 134 3.78 2.58 24.20
CA GLY A 134 3.40 3.17 25.47
C GLY A 134 2.36 4.28 25.29
N GLY A 135 1.50 4.44 26.29
CA GLY A 135 0.44 5.44 26.35
C GLY A 135 -0.80 4.87 27.05
N GLU A 136 -1.41 5.66 27.93
CA GLU A 136 -2.56 5.25 28.71
C GLU A 136 -3.83 5.21 27.85
N ASN A 137 -3.93 6.10 26.86
CA ASN A 137 -5.07 6.22 25.97
C ASN A 137 -4.64 6.29 24.48
N MET A 138 -5.60 6.34 23.59
CA MET A 138 -5.36 6.36 22.15
C MET A 138 -4.61 7.64 21.71
N GLN A 139 -4.92 8.80 22.32
CA GLN A 139 -4.26 10.06 21.98
C GLN A 139 -2.77 10.02 22.33
N ASP A 140 -2.41 9.51 23.51
CA ASP A 140 -1.01 9.37 23.92
C ASP A 140 -0.22 8.48 22.95
N ARG A 141 -0.85 7.42 22.44
CA ARG A 141 -0.23 6.51 21.46
C ARG A 141 -0.03 7.19 20.11
N LEU A 142 -0.99 7.98 19.66
CA LEU A 142 -0.87 8.79 18.44
C LEU A 142 0.21 9.85 18.60
N ASP A 143 0.31 10.51 19.74
CA ASP A 143 1.34 11.52 20.03
C ASP A 143 2.73 10.86 20.11
N ASN A 144 2.83 9.67 20.68
CA ASN A 144 4.06 8.88 20.67
C ASN A 144 4.50 8.52 19.26
N LEU A 145 3.56 8.20 18.38
CA LEU A 145 3.84 7.89 16.99
C LEU A 145 4.21 9.16 16.21
N ALA A 146 3.54 10.28 16.48
CA ALA A 146 3.83 11.58 15.90
C ALA A 146 5.27 12.02 16.16
N ARG A 147 5.77 11.85 17.39
CA ARG A 147 7.16 12.17 17.76
C ARG A 147 8.22 11.37 16.98
N LYS A 148 7.83 10.23 16.36
CA LYS A 148 8.72 9.44 15.51
C LYS A 148 8.79 9.94 14.08
N THR A 149 7.97 10.90 13.68
CA THR A 149 8.04 11.56 12.38
C THR A 149 8.81 12.88 12.49
N VAL A 150 9.46 13.30 11.43
CA VAL A 150 10.14 14.62 11.36
C VAL A 150 9.10 15.74 11.40
N ASN A 151 7.93 15.52 10.78
CA ASN A 151 6.83 16.50 10.77
C ASN A 151 6.10 16.63 12.12
N GLY A 152 6.41 15.81 13.12
CA GLY A 152 5.80 15.87 14.47
C GLY A 152 4.31 15.51 14.52
N ARG A 153 3.78 14.83 13.51
CA ARG A 153 2.37 14.42 13.43
C ARG A 153 2.17 13.14 12.64
N VAL A 154 1.06 12.47 12.84
CA VAL A 154 0.57 11.43 11.93
C VAL A 154 -0.02 12.05 10.65
N GLY A 155 0.05 11.33 9.55
CA GLY A 155 -0.54 11.73 8.28
C GLY A 155 -2.05 11.56 8.25
N THR A 156 -2.67 12.12 7.23
CA THR A 156 -4.10 12.00 6.97
C THR A 156 -4.37 11.12 5.73
N PRO A 157 -5.53 10.45 5.64
CA PRO A 157 -5.91 9.73 4.42
C PRO A 157 -5.90 10.60 3.16
N LYS A 158 -6.22 11.88 3.29
CA LYS A 158 -6.23 12.84 2.17
C LYS A 158 -4.83 13.05 1.57
N GLU A 159 -3.79 13.08 2.40
CA GLU A 159 -2.41 13.24 1.93
C GLU A 159 -1.97 12.03 1.10
N ILE A 160 -2.36 10.82 1.53
CA ILE A 160 -2.09 9.60 0.76
C ILE A 160 -2.91 9.56 -0.53
N ALA A 161 -4.18 9.96 -0.47
CA ALA A 161 -5.04 10.03 -1.66
C ALA A 161 -4.50 11.00 -2.72
N ASN A 162 -3.91 12.14 -2.32
CA ASN A 162 -3.28 13.07 -3.26
C ASN A 162 -2.09 12.44 -3.99
N ALA A 163 -1.27 11.65 -3.29
CA ALA A 163 -0.16 10.94 -3.92
C ALA A 163 -0.63 9.80 -4.84
N ILE A 164 -1.69 9.08 -4.46
CA ILE A 164 -2.32 8.08 -5.32
C ILE A 164 -2.84 8.75 -6.60
N TYR A 165 -3.53 9.89 -6.48
CA TYR A 165 -4.03 10.63 -7.62
C TYR A 165 -2.90 11.10 -8.54
N PHE A 166 -1.82 11.67 -7.99
CA PHE A 166 -0.64 12.05 -8.75
C PHE A 166 -0.07 10.88 -9.57
N LEU A 167 0.07 9.70 -8.96
CA LEU A 167 0.58 8.52 -9.66
C LEU A 167 -0.40 7.93 -10.68
N ALA A 168 -1.71 8.10 -10.46
CA ALA A 168 -2.76 7.64 -11.36
C ALA A 168 -2.92 8.54 -12.59
N ASP A 169 -2.56 9.82 -12.47
CA ASP A 169 -2.70 10.81 -13.52
C ASP A 169 -1.49 10.78 -14.48
N ASN A 170 -1.77 10.48 -15.76
CA ASN A 170 -0.74 10.44 -16.80
C ASN A 170 -0.22 11.83 -17.19
N GLU A 171 -0.96 12.90 -16.98
CA GLU A 171 -0.46 14.25 -17.25
C GLU A 171 0.61 14.66 -16.24
N GLN A 172 0.51 14.16 -14.99
CA GLN A 172 1.42 14.52 -13.91
C GLN A 172 2.61 13.55 -13.76
N SER A 173 2.44 12.27 -14.09
CA SER A 173 3.42 11.23 -13.78
C SER A 173 3.70 10.24 -14.92
N SER A 174 3.56 10.69 -16.18
CA SER A 174 3.74 9.82 -17.38
C SER A 174 5.11 9.14 -17.46
N PHE A 175 6.16 9.74 -16.92
CA PHE A 175 7.52 9.19 -16.94
C PHE A 175 7.88 8.39 -15.66
N MET A 176 6.90 8.15 -14.78
CA MET A 176 7.09 7.38 -13.55
C MET A 176 6.48 5.98 -13.68
N THR A 177 7.33 4.95 -13.64
CA THR A 177 6.90 3.56 -13.54
C THR A 177 7.91 2.75 -12.72
N GLY A 178 7.47 1.70 -12.03
CA GLY A 178 8.30 0.86 -11.18
C GLY A 178 8.77 1.51 -9.87
N GLN A 179 8.28 2.71 -9.54
CA GLN A 179 8.76 3.50 -8.41
C GLN A 179 7.97 3.24 -7.13
N ALA A 180 8.64 3.49 -5.99
CA ALA A 180 8.07 3.45 -4.65
C ALA A 180 8.12 4.86 -4.04
N LEU A 181 6.96 5.52 -3.92
CA LEU A 181 6.84 6.86 -3.37
C LEU A 181 6.56 6.80 -1.87
N VAL A 182 7.55 7.17 -1.05
CA VAL A 182 7.42 7.20 0.41
C VAL A 182 6.69 8.45 0.86
N ILE A 183 5.65 8.29 1.71
CA ILE A 183 4.83 9.38 2.27
C ILE A 183 4.63 9.11 3.76
N ASP A 184 5.57 9.51 4.59
CA ASP A 184 5.68 9.07 5.98
C ASP A 184 6.03 10.18 6.99
N GLY A 185 6.01 11.44 6.55
CA GLY A 185 6.39 12.56 7.40
C GLY A 185 7.86 12.55 7.84
N GLY A 186 8.72 11.86 7.08
CA GLY A 186 10.16 11.73 7.34
C GLY A 186 10.51 10.64 8.37
N ALA A 187 9.57 9.76 8.73
CA ALA A 187 9.84 8.71 9.72
C ALA A 187 10.98 7.77 9.33
N THR A 188 11.12 7.45 8.02
CA THR A 188 12.19 6.58 7.52
C THR A 188 13.47 7.31 7.14
N ALA A 189 13.46 8.65 7.12
CA ALA A 189 14.62 9.47 6.78
C ALA A 189 15.51 9.77 8.01
N ARG A 190 14.98 9.62 9.25
CA ARG A 190 15.69 9.92 10.48
C ARG A 190 16.61 8.78 10.90
N LEU A 191 17.84 9.11 11.27
CA LEU A 191 18.74 8.19 11.99
C LEU A 191 18.28 8.03 13.46
N SER A 192 18.52 6.86 14.04
CA SER A 192 18.14 6.56 15.43
C SER A 192 18.87 7.40 16.50
N THR A 193 19.87 8.15 16.09
CA THR A 193 20.68 9.03 16.96
C THR A 193 20.15 10.46 17.06
N GLU A 194 19.05 10.78 16.38
CA GLU A 194 18.41 12.11 16.38
C GLU A 194 17.05 12.13 17.04
#